data_b7d90fa2c73b3014eef69c37e865f994
#
_entry.id   b7d90fa2c73b3014eef69c37e865f994
#
_cell.length_a   1.000
_cell.length_b   1.000
_cell.length_c   1.000
_cell.angle_alpha   90.00
_cell.angle_beta   90.00
_cell.angle_gamma   90.00
#
_symmetry.space_group_name_H-M   'P 1'
#
loop_
_entity.id
_entity.type
_entity.pdbx_description
1 polymer ?
#
loop_
_entity_poly.entity_id
_entity_poly.type
_entity_poly.pdbx_seq_one_letter_code
_entity_poly.pdbx_strand_id
1 'polypeptide(L)'
;NYRYGDDQKAHIFVGLQTAGSQDLAVISRQLTEAGLPNVDLTNDEIAKIHIRYMVGGRTEKVANERLVSFEFPERPGALSRFLNHMRAEWNITLFHYRNHGADYGRILVGIDVPESDNEAFTDFLESLGYVYKVETDNPAYKLFLA
;
A
#
# COMPACT_ATOMS: atom_id res chain seq x y z
N ASN A 1 -2.24 -0.66 -14.46
CA ASN A 1 -3.44 -0.45 -13.65
C ASN A 1 -3.99 0.96 -13.83
N TYR A 2 -5.27 1.03 -13.97
CA TYR A 2 -6.03 2.27 -14.13
C TYR A 2 -7.09 2.35 -13.04
N ARG A 3 -7.27 3.53 -12.49
CA ARG A 3 -8.34 3.82 -11.56
C ARG A 3 -9.12 5.04 -12.03
N TYR A 4 -10.44 4.88 -12.06
CA TYR A 4 -11.37 5.96 -12.31
C TYR A 4 -11.88 6.50 -10.96
N GLY A 5 -11.60 7.75 -10.64
CA GLY A 5 -12.08 8.40 -9.41
C GLY A 5 -12.35 9.89 -9.59
N ASP A 6 -12.00 10.42 -10.78
CA ASP A 6 -12.17 11.82 -11.13
C ASP A 6 -12.41 11.86 -12.65
N ASP A 7 -13.44 12.53 -13.10
CA ASP A 7 -13.78 12.69 -14.52
C ASP A 7 -12.79 13.58 -15.29
N GLN A 8 -11.95 14.34 -14.59
CA GLN A 8 -10.94 15.23 -15.14
C GLN A 8 -9.53 14.66 -15.09
N LYS A 9 -9.26 13.65 -14.25
CA LYS A 9 -7.92 13.10 -14.01
C LYS A 9 -7.93 11.58 -13.91
N ALA A 10 -6.98 10.96 -14.56
CA ALA A 10 -6.73 9.54 -14.46
C ALA A 10 -5.34 9.26 -13.88
N HIS A 11 -5.25 8.36 -12.91
CA HIS A 11 -3.99 7.80 -12.46
C HIS A 11 -3.74 6.48 -13.18
N ILE A 12 -2.63 6.39 -13.91
CA ILE A 12 -2.27 5.20 -14.69
C ILE A 12 -0.98 4.63 -14.15
N PHE A 13 -1.01 3.38 -13.71
CA PHE A 13 0.19 2.64 -13.34
C PHE A 13 0.72 1.89 -14.57
N VAL A 14 1.99 2.15 -14.93
CA VAL A 14 2.65 1.56 -16.08
C VAL A 14 3.94 0.88 -15.64
N GLY A 15 4.10 -0.40 -15.95
CA GLY A 15 5.36 -1.11 -15.86
C GLY A 15 6.11 -1.05 -17.19
N LEU A 16 7.35 -0.55 -17.16
CA LEU A 16 8.22 -0.45 -18.33
C LEU A 16 9.43 -1.35 -18.15
N GLN A 17 9.85 -2.01 -19.21
CA GLN A 17 11.14 -2.67 -19.27
C GLN A 17 12.16 -1.71 -19.89
N THR A 18 13.21 -1.38 -19.16
CA THR A 18 14.28 -0.48 -19.60
C THR A 18 15.62 -1.18 -19.58
N ALA A 19 16.57 -0.69 -20.38
CA ALA A 19 17.93 -1.23 -20.41
C ALA A 19 18.75 -0.83 -19.17
N GLY A 20 18.35 0.25 -18.47
CA GLY A 20 19.03 0.71 -17.26
C GLY A 20 18.33 1.88 -16.56
N SER A 21 18.84 2.23 -15.38
CA SER A 21 18.25 3.31 -14.56
C SER A 21 18.33 4.71 -15.20
N GLN A 22 19.31 4.92 -16.09
CA GLN A 22 19.43 6.19 -16.81
C GLN A 22 18.26 6.42 -17.77
N ASP A 23 17.71 5.36 -18.36
CA ASP A 23 16.56 5.44 -19.24
C ASP A 23 15.30 5.90 -18.50
N LEU A 24 15.14 5.49 -17.23
CA LEU A 24 14.00 5.93 -16.41
C LEU A 24 14.01 7.44 -16.18
N ALA A 25 15.18 8.03 -15.88
CA ALA A 25 15.29 9.47 -15.69
C ALA A 25 14.97 10.24 -16.98
N VAL A 26 15.37 9.71 -18.13
CA VAL A 26 15.05 10.29 -19.44
C VAL A 26 13.55 10.22 -19.72
N ILE A 27 12.95 9.06 -19.50
CA ILE A 27 11.50 8.86 -19.71
C ILE A 27 10.69 9.78 -18.79
N SER A 28 11.02 9.82 -17.49
CA SER A 28 10.34 10.71 -16.54
C SER A 28 10.40 12.18 -16.95
N ARG A 29 11.57 12.65 -17.39
CA ARG A 29 11.72 14.01 -17.91
C ARG A 29 10.88 14.26 -19.15
N GLN A 30 10.91 13.35 -20.13
CA GLN A 30 10.11 13.47 -21.35
C GLN A 30 8.61 13.53 -21.07
N LEU A 31 8.12 12.72 -20.13
CA LEU A 31 6.73 12.77 -19.69
C LEU A 31 6.39 14.13 -19.07
N THR A 32 7.27 14.65 -18.22
CA THR A 32 7.08 15.98 -17.58
C THR A 32 7.05 17.08 -18.64
N GLU A 33 7.98 17.06 -19.61
CA GLU A 33 8.04 18.03 -20.72
C GLU A 33 6.80 17.95 -21.64
N ALA A 34 6.20 16.76 -21.74
CA ALA A 34 4.93 16.55 -22.44
C ALA A 34 3.69 16.97 -21.62
N GLY A 35 3.85 17.53 -20.45
CA GLY A 35 2.74 17.95 -19.58
C GLY A 35 2.06 16.81 -18.83
N LEU A 36 2.73 15.63 -18.71
CA LEU A 36 2.25 14.47 -17.99
C LEU A 36 2.98 14.35 -16.65
N PRO A 37 2.38 14.82 -15.54
CA PRO A 37 2.94 14.61 -14.21
C PRO A 37 3.17 13.14 -13.95
N ASN A 38 4.35 12.78 -13.46
CA ASN A 38 4.69 11.38 -13.24
C ASN A 38 5.52 11.20 -11.96
N VAL A 39 5.45 9.99 -11.40
CA VAL A 39 6.21 9.57 -10.24
C VAL A 39 6.88 8.25 -10.56
N ASP A 40 8.20 8.18 -10.38
CA ASP A 40 8.95 6.93 -10.51
C ASP A 40 8.74 6.08 -9.24
N LEU A 41 8.06 4.95 -9.40
CA LEU A 41 7.76 3.96 -8.36
C LEU A 41 8.65 2.71 -8.48
N THR A 42 9.76 2.77 -9.23
CA THR A 42 10.63 1.61 -9.50
C THR A 42 11.16 0.98 -8.20
N ASN A 43 11.44 1.78 -7.18
CA ASN A 43 11.92 1.30 -5.90
C ASN A 43 10.83 1.24 -4.82
N ASP A 44 9.58 1.51 -5.18
CA ASP A 44 8.46 1.40 -4.27
C ASP A 44 7.97 -0.05 -4.15
N GLU A 45 7.99 -0.58 -2.93
CA GLU A 45 7.64 -1.97 -2.68
C GLU A 45 6.13 -2.22 -2.83
N ILE A 46 5.29 -1.26 -2.43
CA ILE A 46 3.83 -1.35 -2.63
C ILE A 46 3.50 -1.42 -4.12
N ALA A 47 4.12 -0.56 -4.93
CA ALA A 47 3.92 -0.58 -6.37
C ALA A 47 4.32 -1.91 -6.99
N LYS A 48 5.45 -2.49 -6.56
CA LYS A 48 5.95 -3.77 -7.08
C LYS A 48 5.09 -4.96 -6.69
N ILE A 49 4.66 -5.01 -5.45
CA ILE A 49 4.08 -6.21 -4.85
C ILE A 49 2.55 -6.16 -4.85
N HIS A 50 1.98 -4.99 -4.63
CA HIS A 50 0.54 -4.84 -4.41
C HIS A 50 -0.18 -4.17 -5.57
N ILE A 51 0.20 -2.97 -5.99
CA ILE A 51 -0.56 -2.21 -7.01
C ILE A 51 -0.68 -2.96 -8.32
N ARG A 52 0.36 -3.67 -8.75
CA ARG A 52 0.33 -4.49 -9.96
C ARG A 52 -0.83 -5.49 -9.99
N TYR A 53 -1.30 -5.94 -8.85
CA TYR A 53 -2.30 -7.00 -8.69
C TYR A 53 -3.60 -6.53 -8.05
N MET A 54 -3.65 -5.28 -7.57
CA MET A 54 -4.85 -4.73 -6.97
C MET A 54 -5.77 -4.14 -8.02
N VAL A 55 -7.02 -4.54 -7.94
CA VAL A 55 -8.15 -3.85 -8.56
C VAL A 55 -8.91 -3.22 -7.39
N GLY A 56 -8.59 -1.97 -7.06
CA GLY A 56 -9.17 -1.31 -5.89
C GLY A 56 -9.87 -0.01 -6.24
N GLY A 57 -10.88 0.32 -5.50
CA GLY A 57 -11.54 1.60 -5.50
C GLY A 57 -11.23 2.40 -4.23
N ARG A 58 -11.24 3.72 -4.33
CA ARG A 58 -11.23 4.64 -3.20
C ARG A 58 -12.49 4.40 -2.37
N THR A 59 -12.37 4.39 -1.06
CA THR A 59 -13.54 4.43 -0.20
C THR A 59 -13.70 5.84 0.36
N GLU A 60 -14.72 6.55 -0.09
CA GLU A 60 -15.05 7.91 0.40
C GLU A 60 -15.55 7.92 1.86
N LYS A 61 -15.77 6.73 2.44
CA LYS A 61 -16.37 6.57 3.76
C LYS A 61 -15.36 6.41 4.90
N VAL A 62 -14.07 6.35 4.59
CA VAL A 62 -13.01 6.14 5.58
C VAL A 62 -12.22 7.42 5.74
N ALA A 63 -12.29 8.01 6.95
CA ALA A 63 -11.67 9.30 7.22
C ALA A 63 -10.23 9.17 7.76
N ASN A 64 -9.93 8.08 8.48
CA ASN A 64 -8.68 7.95 9.24
C ASN A 64 -7.94 6.66 8.89
N GLU A 65 -7.86 6.33 7.60
CA GLU A 65 -7.18 5.12 7.16
C GLU A 65 -5.69 5.18 7.46
N ARG A 66 -5.18 4.14 8.11
CA ARG A 66 -3.76 3.86 8.32
C ARG A 66 -3.38 2.70 7.44
N LEU A 67 -2.44 2.91 6.54
CA LEU A 67 -1.92 1.84 5.68
C LEU A 67 -0.62 1.30 6.25
N VAL A 68 -0.56 -0.02 6.41
CA VAL A 68 0.62 -0.71 6.94
C VAL A 68 0.94 -1.93 6.11
N SER A 69 2.20 -2.10 5.75
CA SER A 69 2.71 -3.34 5.17
C SER A 69 3.35 -4.20 6.26
N PHE A 70 3.15 -5.53 6.18
CA PHE A 70 3.69 -6.50 7.13
C PHE A 70 4.40 -7.65 6.42
N GLU A 71 5.38 -8.21 7.11
CA GLU A 71 5.92 -9.54 6.84
C GLU A 71 5.33 -10.53 7.85
N PHE A 72 4.34 -11.31 7.41
CA PHE A 72 3.76 -12.34 8.27
C PHE A 72 4.53 -13.65 8.10
N PRO A 73 4.90 -14.32 9.20
CA PRO A 73 5.43 -15.67 9.11
C PRO A 73 4.36 -16.63 8.54
N GLU A 74 4.76 -17.46 7.57
CA GLU A 74 3.92 -18.48 6.96
C GLU A 74 3.74 -19.67 7.93
N ARG A 75 3.02 -19.42 9.02
CA ARG A 75 2.68 -20.44 10.02
C ARG A 75 1.22 -20.32 10.45
N PRO A 76 0.59 -21.44 10.81
CA PRO A 76 -0.77 -21.43 11.35
C PRO A 76 -0.90 -20.43 12.52
N GLY A 77 -1.99 -19.65 12.51
CA GLY A 77 -2.32 -18.73 13.58
C GLY A 77 -1.75 -17.31 13.45
N ALA A 78 -0.87 -17.01 12.48
CA ALA A 78 -0.32 -15.66 12.30
C ALA A 78 -1.41 -14.61 12.04
N LEU A 79 -2.33 -14.90 11.13
CA LEU A 79 -3.47 -14.03 10.85
C LEU A 79 -4.44 -13.94 12.04
N SER A 80 -4.73 -15.05 12.70
CA SER A 80 -5.59 -15.04 13.89
C SER A 80 -4.98 -14.22 15.01
N ARG A 81 -3.66 -14.29 15.19
CA ARG A 81 -2.95 -13.43 16.15
C ARG A 81 -3.12 -11.95 15.80
N PHE A 82 -2.94 -11.58 14.54
CA PHE A 82 -3.15 -10.21 14.07
C PHE A 82 -4.58 -9.72 14.39
N LEU A 83 -5.59 -10.50 13.98
CA LEU A 83 -7.00 -10.13 14.21
C LEU A 83 -7.37 -10.05 15.68
N ASN A 84 -6.84 -10.96 16.52
CA ASN A 84 -7.13 -10.96 17.96
C ASN A 84 -6.45 -9.84 18.74
N HIS A 85 -5.39 -9.24 18.21
CA HIS A 85 -4.72 -8.09 18.83
C HIS A 85 -5.33 -6.75 18.40
N MET A 86 -6.07 -6.76 17.28
CA MET A 86 -6.74 -5.57 16.79
C MET A 86 -7.95 -5.22 17.69
N ARG A 87 -8.18 -3.93 17.93
CA ARG A 87 -9.38 -3.48 18.64
C ARG A 87 -10.64 -3.74 17.82
N ALA A 88 -11.72 -4.11 18.48
CA ALA A 88 -12.98 -4.44 17.85
C ALA A 88 -13.64 -3.24 17.12
N GLU A 89 -13.31 -2.03 17.54
CA GLU A 89 -13.82 -0.78 16.99
C GLU A 89 -13.13 -0.37 15.69
N TRP A 90 -11.97 -0.96 15.38
CA TRP A 90 -11.23 -0.64 14.15
C TRP A 90 -11.72 -1.51 13.00
N ASN A 91 -11.92 -0.87 11.85
CA ASN A 91 -12.32 -1.57 10.63
C ASN A 91 -11.12 -1.79 9.71
N ILE A 92 -11.02 -3.00 9.17
CA ILE A 92 -10.12 -3.27 8.05
C ILE A 92 -10.78 -2.73 6.78
N THR A 93 -10.13 -1.79 6.13
CA THR A 93 -10.61 -1.12 4.92
C THR A 93 -10.02 -1.73 3.65
N LEU A 94 -8.83 -2.30 3.79
CA LEU A 94 -8.09 -2.98 2.74
C LEU A 94 -7.30 -4.12 3.36
N PHE A 95 -7.32 -5.28 2.71
CA PHE A 95 -6.48 -6.40 3.08
C PHE A 95 -5.99 -7.12 1.82
N HIS A 96 -4.70 -7.06 1.58
CA HIS A 96 -4.07 -7.76 0.47
C HIS A 96 -2.95 -8.63 0.99
N TYR A 97 -3.11 -9.94 0.79
CA TYR A 97 -2.12 -10.95 1.15
C TYR A 97 -1.48 -11.53 -0.10
N ARG A 98 -0.17 -11.67 -0.07
CA ARG A 98 0.58 -12.31 -1.13
C ARG A 98 1.63 -13.26 -0.57
N ASN A 99 1.49 -14.54 -0.92
CA ASN A 99 2.51 -15.55 -0.68
C ASN A 99 3.42 -15.68 -1.93
N HIS A 100 4.71 -15.63 -1.71
CA HIS A 100 5.73 -15.80 -2.75
C HIS A 100 6.43 -17.16 -2.69
N GLY A 101 5.93 -18.11 -1.89
CA GLY A 101 6.58 -19.39 -1.66
C GLY A 101 7.81 -19.30 -0.74
N ALA A 102 7.93 -18.20 0.01
CA ALA A 102 8.94 -18.03 1.05
C ALA A 102 8.34 -18.27 2.44
N ASP A 103 9.16 -18.26 3.47
CA ASP A 103 8.74 -18.43 4.87
C ASP A 103 7.88 -17.30 5.42
N TYR A 104 7.69 -16.24 4.62
CA TYR A 104 6.94 -15.05 4.96
C TYR A 104 6.00 -14.62 3.84
N GLY A 105 4.75 -14.31 4.20
CA GLY A 105 3.78 -13.63 3.34
C GLY A 105 3.91 -12.11 3.44
N ARG A 106 3.69 -11.42 2.34
CA ARG A 106 3.60 -9.96 2.28
C ARG A 106 2.15 -9.54 2.39
N ILE A 107 1.85 -8.72 3.38
CA ILE A 107 0.49 -8.23 3.62
C ILE A 107 0.48 -6.71 3.56
N LEU A 108 -0.51 -6.16 2.88
CA LEU A 108 -0.86 -4.75 2.94
C LEU A 108 -2.24 -4.63 3.57
N VAL A 109 -2.33 -3.86 4.64
CA VAL A 109 -3.58 -3.65 5.39
C VAL A 109 -3.87 -2.17 5.52
N GLY A 110 -5.10 -1.79 5.17
CA GLY A 110 -5.69 -0.51 5.56
C GLY A 110 -6.58 -0.72 6.79
N ILE A 111 -6.45 0.14 7.78
CA ILE A 111 -7.25 0.11 9.01
C ILE A 111 -7.77 1.51 9.27
N ASP A 112 -9.08 1.63 9.48
CA ASP A 112 -9.68 2.89 9.95
C ASP A 112 -9.48 3.01 11.45
N VAL A 113 -8.64 3.96 11.84
CA VAL A 113 -8.22 4.18 13.24
C VAL A 113 -8.56 5.61 13.64
N PRO A 114 -9.47 5.83 14.61
CA PRO A 114 -9.75 7.16 15.12
C PRO A 114 -8.46 7.88 15.58
N GLU A 115 -8.39 9.19 15.40
CA GLU A 115 -7.21 9.97 15.82
C GLU A 115 -6.91 9.85 17.32
N SER A 116 -7.95 9.67 18.15
CA SER A 116 -7.81 9.40 19.59
C SER A 116 -7.01 8.13 19.90
N ASP A 117 -6.93 7.21 18.96
CA ASP A 117 -6.36 5.88 19.15
C ASP A 117 -4.93 5.74 18.57
N ASN A 118 -4.28 6.84 18.20
CA ASN A 118 -2.94 6.82 17.60
C ASN A 118 -1.90 6.09 18.48
N GLU A 119 -1.91 6.32 19.79
CA GLU A 119 -0.99 5.64 20.73
C GLU A 119 -1.30 4.15 20.80
N ALA A 120 -2.57 3.80 20.97
CA ALA A 120 -3.01 2.41 21.00
C ALA A 120 -2.73 1.66 19.70
N PHE A 121 -2.76 2.36 18.57
CA PHE A 121 -2.40 1.77 17.28
C PHE A 121 -0.90 1.47 17.18
N THR A 122 -0.06 2.35 17.72
CA THR A 122 1.38 2.11 17.81
C THR A 122 1.68 0.89 18.70
N ASP A 123 1.06 0.83 19.87
CA ASP A 123 1.19 -0.31 20.79
C ASP A 123 0.73 -1.62 20.15
N PHE A 124 -0.35 -1.57 19.38
CA PHE A 124 -0.83 -2.72 18.61
C PHE A 124 0.24 -3.22 17.63
N LEU A 125 0.81 -2.34 16.80
CA LEU A 125 1.83 -2.71 15.82
C LEU A 125 3.06 -3.34 16.50
N GLU A 126 3.51 -2.77 17.61
CA GLU A 126 4.65 -3.27 18.37
C GLU A 126 4.36 -4.62 19.04
N SER A 127 3.16 -4.79 19.62
CA SER A 127 2.76 -6.02 20.31
C SER A 127 2.66 -7.24 19.40
N LEU A 128 2.41 -7.04 18.12
CA LEU A 128 2.38 -8.13 17.13
C LEU A 128 3.74 -8.81 16.98
N GLY A 129 4.83 -8.05 17.10
CA GLY A 129 6.18 -8.56 16.93
C GLY A 129 6.48 -9.00 15.49
N TYR A 130 5.74 -8.50 14.50
CA TYR A 130 6.01 -8.70 13.08
C TYR A 130 6.81 -7.53 12.53
N VAL A 131 7.60 -7.77 11.50
CA VAL A 131 8.21 -6.68 10.74
C VAL A 131 7.09 -5.92 10.04
N TYR A 132 7.05 -4.61 10.25
CA TYR A 132 6.04 -3.75 9.63
C TYR A 132 6.62 -2.43 9.17
N LYS A 133 5.90 -1.78 8.26
CA LYS A 133 6.17 -0.41 7.81
C LYS A 133 4.88 0.35 7.63
N VAL A 134 4.81 1.55 8.20
CA VAL A 134 3.69 2.47 7.98
C VAL A 134 3.83 3.05 6.57
N GLU A 135 2.78 2.93 5.77
CA GLU A 135 2.76 3.28 4.36
C GLU A 135 1.71 4.36 4.03
N THR A 136 1.09 4.96 5.04
CA THR A 136 0.05 6.00 4.87
C THR A 136 0.53 7.19 4.05
N ASP A 137 1.83 7.52 4.14
CA ASP A 137 2.44 8.60 3.36
C ASP A 137 3.08 8.15 2.03
N ASN A 138 2.97 6.86 1.72
CA ASN A 138 3.53 6.30 0.50
C ASN A 138 2.86 6.93 -0.74
N PRO A 139 3.63 7.39 -1.75
CA PRO A 139 3.07 8.01 -2.95
C PRO A 139 2.17 7.06 -3.76
N ALA A 140 2.48 5.76 -3.79
CA ALA A 140 1.62 4.79 -4.46
C ALA A 140 0.26 4.67 -3.79
N TYR A 141 0.20 4.71 -2.45
CA TYR A 141 -1.06 4.75 -1.72
C TYR A 141 -1.86 6.01 -2.07
N LYS A 142 -1.24 7.18 -1.95
CA LYS A 142 -1.91 8.47 -2.21
C LYS A 142 -2.45 8.61 -3.63
N LEU A 143 -1.77 7.99 -4.61
CA LEU A 143 -2.17 8.06 -6.01
C LEU A 143 -3.26 7.04 -6.39
N PHE A 144 -3.27 5.87 -5.76
CA PHE A 144 -4.06 4.74 -6.25
C PHE A 144 -5.06 4.17 -5.24
N LEU A 145 -4.88 4.41 -3.95
CA LEU A 145 -5.68 3.77 -2.91
C LEU A 145 -6.37 4.76 -1.96
N ALA A 146 -5.80 5.94 -1.72
CA ALA A 146 -6.36 6.98 -0.85
C ALA A 146 -7.43 7.84 -1.54
#